data_d9a08742869c553bf8d536665a79722b
#
_entry.id   d9a08742869c553bf8d536665a79722b
#
_cell.length_a   1.000
_cell.length_b   1.000
_cell.length_c   1.000
_cell.angle_alpha   90.00
_cell.angle_beta   90.00
_cell.angle_gamma   90.00
#
_symmetry.space_group_name_H-M   'P 1'
#
loop_
_entity.id
_entity.type
_entity.pdbx_description
1 polymer ?
#
loop_
_entity_poly.entity_id
_entity_poly.type
_entity_poly.pdbx_seq_one_letter_code
_entity_poly.pdbx_strand_id
1 'polypeptide(L)'
;MSPIRNAAIIFNEPLDKGYPEPGKTLVYDTDRTIDLENVPLHGGLLVKVLYLSNDPYLRQKMTKPSTGKWAEPVFELNEPIANFGVGRVLRSEDSGYKAGDHVSGFFNFEEYVVLPASAIPHIMLQKLEDQGVPWSVYLGALGMPAMTAYFGYKEYVKVKPGKTIWITTGAGAVGSVLIQLAKIDGLRVIASAGSDEKVAFMKELGADVAFNYKTTNIDEFLHKEGPIDIYWDHVGRESLDIALAHINKYGQIIIAGAISGYNHGYTYPFKNIFNIDKRTLTVNGFGVLDPELAEHWGESFMREIPALFTSGQLKFREEKMPFEKTGEAIARVQKGENYGKSVLVVAEE
;
A
#
# COMPACT_ATOMS: atom_id res chain seq x y z
N MET A 1 -4.87 20.09 -32.21
CA MET A 1 -4.29 21.12 -31.30
C MET A 1 -2.78 20.95 -31.25
N SER A 2 -2.03 21.98 -30.80
CA SER A 2 -0.59 21.79 -30.55
C SER A 2 -0.41 20.79 -29.39
N PRO A 3 0.72 20.03 -29.39
CA PRO A 3 1.04 19.16 -28.21
C PRO A 3 1.01 19.96 -26.90
N ILE A 4 0.50 19.37 -25.86
CA ILE A 4 0.45 19.96 -24.53
C ILE A 4 1.47 19.28 -23.61
N ARG A 5 1.77 19.88 -22.46
CA ARG A 5 2.64 19.28 -21.45
C ARG A 5 2.08 17.92 -21.01
N ASN A 6 2.97 16.97 -20.82
CA ASN A 6 2.71 15.67 -20.18
C ASN A 6 3.80 15.40 -19.14
N ALA A 7 3.72 16.11 -18.02
CA ALA A 7 4.72 15.98 -16.96
C ALA A 7 4.78 14.56 -16.41
N ALA A 8 5.98 14.12 -15.99
CA ALA A 8 6.23 12.77 -15.53
C ALA A 8 7.17 12.74 -14.30
N ILE A 9 7.12 11.65 -13.54
CA ILE A 9 8.10 11.35 -12.49
C ILE A 9 9.07 10.30 -13.00
N ILE A 10 10.27 10.72 -13.27
CA ILE A 10 11.32 9.90 -13.89
C ILE A 10 12.21 9.28 -12.81
N PHE A 11 12.49 7.97 -12.95
CA PHE A 11 13.50 7.30 -12.15
C PHE A 11 14.89 7.61 -12.68
N ASN A 12 15.66 8.39 -11.91
CA ASN A 12 16.92 8.95 -12.36
C ASN A 12 18.16 8.27 -11.75
N GLU A 13 18.09 7.83 -10.50
CA GLU A 13 19.25 7.23 -9.83
C GLU A 13 18.84 6.07 -8.91
N PRO A 14 19.43 4.86 -9.07
CA PRO A 14 19.12 3.72 -8.22
C PRO A 14 19.76 3.86 -6.83
N LEU A 15 19.08 3.31 -5.82
CA LEU A 15 19.51 3.31 -4.42
C LEU A 15 19.74 1.90 -3.92
N ASP A 16 20.93 1.59 -3.45
CA ASP A 16 21.20 0.33 -2.74
C ASP A 16 20.63 0.38 -1.30
N LYS A 17 20.84 1.51 -0.61
CA LYS A 17 20.35 1.76 0.77
C LYS A 17 19.99 3.24 0.95
N GLY A 18 19.25 3.54 2.02
CA GLY A 18 18.83 4.90 2.34
C GLY A 18 17.49 5.28 1.75
N TYR A 19 17.08 6.49 2.01
CA TYR A 19 15.81 7.05 1.58
C TYR A 19 15.90 7.68 0.18
N PRO A 20 14.85 7.61 -0.65
CA PRO A 20 14.81 8.33 -1.91
C PRO A 20 15.01 9.84 -1.71
N GLU A 21 15.84 10.43 -2.54
CA GLU A 21 16.14 11.86 -2.52
C GLU A 21 15.32 12.57 -3.60
N PRO A 22 14.41 13.51 -3.22
CA PRO A 22 13.66 14.31 -4.19
C PRO A 22 14.58 15.09 -5.12
N GLY A 23 14.28 15.10 -6.43
CA GLY A 23 15.09 15.79 -7.43
C GLY A 23 16.38 15.06 -7.84
N LYS A 24 16.71 13.95 -7.19
CA LYS A 24 17.90 13.13 -7.49
C LYS A 24 17.50 11.70 -7.84
N THR A 25 16.91 10.95 -6.90
CA THR A 25 16.40 9.59 -7.17
C THR A 25 15.21 9.62 -8.11
N LEU A 26 14.32 10.57 -7.89
CA LEU A 26 13.13 10.83 -8.68
C LEU A 26 13.11 12.29 -9.12
N VAL A 27 12.93 12.51 -10.41
CA VAL A 27 12.91 13.84 -11.03
C VAL A 27 11.53 14.12 -11.60
N TYR A 28 10.99 15.30 -11.32
CA TYR A 28 9.79 15.80 -11.97
C TYR A 28 10.17 16.45 -13.30
N ASP A 29 9.87 15.75 -14.39
CA ASP A 29 10.12 16.18 -15.76
C ASP A 29 8.89 16.88 -16.34
N THR A 30 9.05 18.10 -16.82
CA THR A 30 7.99 18.93 -17.42
C THR A 30 8.16 19.15 -18.93
N ASP A 31 9.23 18.62 -19.52
CA ASP A 31 9.58 18.87 -20.93
C ASP A 31 8.84 17.92 -21.87
N ARG A 32 8.27 16.84 -21.36
CA ARG A 32 7.49 15.88 -22.12
C ARG A 32 6.17 16.49 -22.60
N THR A 33 5.77 16.13 -23.82
CA THR A 33 4.51 16.61 -24.42
C THR A 33 3.72 15.47 -25.04
N ILE A 34 2.41 15.67 -25.20
CA ILE A 34 1.49 14.73 -25.84
C ILE A 34 0.48 15.46 -26.73
N ASP A 35 0.16 14.89 -27.88
CA ASP A 35 -0.95 15.34 -28.71
C ASP A 35 -2.20 14.49 -28.37
N LEU A 36 -3.10 15.04 -27.58
CA LEU A 36 -4.29 14.32 -27.09
C LEU A 36 -5.25 13.92 -28.22
N GLU A 37 -5.25 14.66 -29.35
CA GLU A 37 -6.15 14.38 -30.47
C GLU A 37 -5.59 13.28 -31.38
N ASN A 38 -4.28 13.27 -31.62
CA ASN A 38 -3.69 12.47 -32.66
C ASN A 38 -2.76 11.36 -32.15
N VAL A 39 -2.41 11.33 -30.84
CA VAL A 39 -1.56 10.26 -30.31
C VAL A 39 -2.18 8.88 -30.64
N PRO A 40 -1.41 7.94 -31.25
CA PRO A 40 -1.91 6.60 -31.56
C PRO A 40 -2.24 5.83 -30.28
N LEU A 41 -3.42 5.18 -30.23
CA LEU A 41 -3.85 4.40 -29.07
C LEU A 41 -3.53 2.91 -29.21
N HIS A 42 -3.19 2.46 -30.39
CA HIS A 42 -2.85 1.06 -30.69
C HIS A 42 -3.94 0.07 -30.21
N GLY A 43 -5.20 0.40 -30.48
CA GLY A 43 -6.36 -0.37 -30.08
C GLY A 43 -6.75 -0.23 -28.60
N GLY A 44 -6.16 0.71 -27.88
CA GLY A 44 -6.33 0.89 -26.46
C GLY A 44 -6.97 2.22 -26.05
N LEU A 45 -6.46 2.84 -24.98
CA LEU A 45 -7.05 4.00 -24.32
C LEU A 45 -6.04 5.15 -24.18
N LEU A 46 -6.56 6.39 -24.25
CA LEU A 46 -5.90 7.57 -23.69
C LEU A 46 -6.61 7.95 -22.39
N VAL A 47 -5.85 8.02 -21.30
CA VAL A 47 -6.36 8.30 -19.96
C VAL A 47 -5.72 9.57 -19.41
N LYS A 48 -6.52 10.52 -18.91
CA LYS A 48 -6.09 11.60 -18.01
C LYS A 48 -5.93 11.02 -16.63
N VAL A 49 -4.74 11.03 -16.08
CA VAL A 49 -4.49 10.54 -14.70
C VAL A 49 -5.00 11.58 -13.72
N LEU A 50 -5.76 11.14 -12.72
CA LEU A 50 -6.31 11.98 -11.65
C LEU A 50 -5.53 11.79 -10.36
N TYR A 51 -5.35 10.54 -9.95
CA TYR A 51 -4.69 10.17 -8.69
C TYR A 51 -3.74 9.02 -8.90
N LEU A 52 -2.61 9.05 -8.17
CA LEU A 52 -1.63 7.96 -8.15
C LEU A 52 -1.36 7.52 -6.71
N SER A 53 -1.18 6.21 -6.56
CA SER A 53 -0.90 5.58 -5.28
C SER A 53 0.57 5.72 -4.90
N ASN A 54 0.83 6.20 -3.68
CA ASN A 54 2.15 6.18 -3.10
C ASN A 54 2.20 5.09 -2.02
N ASP A 55 2.94 4.02 -2.29
CA ASP A 55 3.03 2.84 -1.44
C ASP A 55 4.48 2.54 -1.02
N PRO A 56 4.70 1.97 0.18
CA PRO A 56 6.05 1.73 0.70
C PRO A 56 6.93 0.86 -0.20
N TYR A 57 6.35 -0.13 -0.91
CA TYR A 57 7.09 -1.06 -1.76
C TYR A 57 7.74 -0.39 -2.99
N LEU A 58 7.32 0.82 -3.39
CA LEU A 58 7.98 1.56 -4.47
C LEU A 58 9.48 1.73 -4.22
N ARG A 59 9.89 1.81 -2.95
CA ARG A 59 11.31 1.89 -2.57
C ARG A 59 12.10 0.66 -3.02
N GLN A 60 11.51 -0.53 -2.97
CA GLN A 60 12.17 -1.77 -3.41
C GLN A 60 12.45 -1.75 -4.91
N LYS A 61 11.57 -1.12 -5.70
CA LYS A 61 11.73 -0.97 -7.14
C LYS A 61 12.79 0.06 -7.56
N MET A 62 13.31 0.86 -6.61
CA MET A 62 14.35 1.88 -6.87
C MET A 62 15.78 1.33 -6.68
N THR A 63 15.96 0.02 -6.60
CA THR A 63 17.26 -0.62 -6.49
C THR A 63 17.85 -0.93 -7.87
N LYS A 64 19.16 -1.28 -7.89
CA LYS A 64 19.75 -1.86 -9.10
C LYS A 64 19.11 -3.22 -9.41
N PRO A 65 18.96 -3.58 -10.70
CA PRO A 65 18.48 -4.90 -11.07
C PRO A 65 19.32 -5.99 -10.39
N SER A 66 18.63 -6.94 -9.77
CA SER A 66 19.25 -8.16 -9.25
C SER A 66 19.11 -9.29 -10.28
N THR A 67 20.00 -10.29 -10.17
CA THR A 67 19.96 -11.49 -11.01
C THR A 67 19.49 -12.69 -10.20
N GLY A 68 18.80 -13.61 -10.84
CA GLY A 68 18.36 -14.88 -10.22
C GLY A 68 16.88 -15.15 -10.39
N LYS A 69 16.45 -16.35 -10.02
CA LYS A 69 15.07 -16.84 -10.20
C LYS A 69 14.01 -15.99 -9.47
N TRP A 70 14.43 -15.31 -8.40
CA TRP A 70 13.56 -14.53 -7.52
C TRP A 70 13.86 -13.03 -7.61
N ALA A 71 14.42 -12.57 -8.76
CA ALA A 71 14.64 -11.14 -8.98
C ALA A 71 13.31 -10.40 -9.10
N GLU A 72 13.13 -9.41 -8.24
CA GLU A 72 11.96 -8.54 -8.29
C GLU A 72 12.10 -7.49 -9.41
N PRO A 73 11.01 -7.14 -10.10
CA PRO A 73 11.03 -6.06 -11.08
C PRO A 73 11.40 -4.72 -10.43
N VAL A 74 12.34 -4.01 -11.05
CA VAL A 74 12.77 -2.67 -10.66
C VAL A 74 12.34 -1.65 -11.70
N PHE A 75 12.37 -0.37 -11.34
CA PHE A 75 12.13 0.71 -12.30
C PHE A 75 13.27 0.82 -13.31
N GLU A 76 12.95 1.18 -14.54
CA GLU A 76 13.91 1.43 -15.59
C GLU A 76 14.45 2.86 -15.47
N LEU A 77 15.78 3.01 -15.64
CA LEU A 77 16.43 4.32 -15.57
C LEU A 77 15.95 5.22 -16.73
N ASN A 78 15.74 6.49 -16.43
CA ASN A 78 15.25 7.53 -17.31
C ASN A 78 13.82 7.30 -17.84
N GLU A 79 13.09 6.36 -17.24
CA GLU A 79 11.69 6.11 -17.56
C GLU A 79 10.77 6.52 -16.42
N PRO A 80 9.49 6.81 -16.69
CA PRO A 80 8.50 7.09 -15.66
C PRO A 80 8.35 5.91 -14.71
N ILE A 81 8.29 6.19 -13.40
CA ILE A 81 7.88 5.16 -12.45
C ILE A 81 6.40 4.81 -12.63
N ALA A 82 5.97 3.65 -12.15
CA ALA A 82 4.60 3.18 -12.30
C ALA A 82 4.04 2.58 -11.00
N ASN A 83 2.75 2.80 -10.77
CA ASN A 83 1.98 2.19 -9.69
C ASN A 83 0.48 2.26 -9.97
N PHE A 84 -0.35 1.79 -9.04
CA PHE A 84 -1.79 1.95 -9.12
C PHE A 84 -2.18 3.43 -9.26
N GLY A 85 -3.09 3.68 -10.19
CA GLY A 85 -3.65 4.99 -10.45
C GLY A 85 -5.14 4.93 -10.71
N VAL A 86 -5.77 6.09 -10.63
CA VAL A 86 -7.14 6.33 -11.08
C VAL A 86 -7.09 7.43 -12.11
N GLY A 87 -7.81 7.24 -13.21
CA GLY A 87 -7.88 8.22 -14.28
C GLY A 87 -9.22 8.21 -15.02
N ARG A 88 -9.39 9.19 -15.90
CA ARG A 88 -10.57 9.34 -16.75
C ARG A 88 -10.19 9.10 -18.20
N VAL A 89 -10.91 8.22 -18.87
CA VAL A 89 -10.73 7.93 -20.30
C VAL A 89 -11.09 9.17 -21.10
N LEU A 90 -10.14 9.64 -21.92
CA LEU A 90 -10.36 10.75 -22.87
C LEU A 90 -10.75 10.22 -24.26
N ARG A 91 -10.06 9.17 -24.73
CA ARG A 91 -10.30 8.50 -26.01
C ARG A 91 -10.16 7.00 -25.84
N SER A 92 -10.92 6.24 -26.61
CA SER A 92 -10.88 4.77 -26.62
C SER A 92 -10.98 4.24 -28.06
N GLU A 93 -10.16 3.22 -28.36
CA GLU A 93 -10.30 2.32 -29.50
C GLU A 93 -10.74 0.91 -29.03
N ASP A 94 -10.82 0.67 -27.71
CA ASP A 94 -11.31 -0.56 -27.11
C ASP A 94 -12.82 -0.48 -26.84
N SER A 95 -13.59 -1.51 -27.24
CA SER A 95 -15.04 -1.52 -27.13
C SER A 95 -15.58 -1.62 -25.69
N GLY A 96 -14.75 -2.04 -24.73
CA GLY A 96 -15.13 -2.14 -23.31
C GLY A 96 -15.14 -0.80 -22.58
N TYR A 97 -14.52 0.24 -23.17
CA TYR A 97 -14.36 1.54 -22.56
C TYR A 97 -14.78 2.68 -23.48
N LYS A 98 -15.23 3.78 -22.91
CA LYS A 98 -15.61 4.98 -23.63
C LYS A 98 -15.10 6.25 -22.95
N ALA A 99 -15.00 7.33 -23.71
CA ALA A 99 -14.65 8.63 -23.14
C ALA A 99 -15.60 9.00 -21.99
N GLY A 100 -15.02 9.48 -20.90
CA GLY A 100 -15.72 9.78 -19.65
C GLY A 100 -15.72 8.66 -18.62
N ASP A 101 -15.41 7.41 -18.97
CA ASP A 101 -15.30 6.33 -18.00
C ASP A 101 -14.15 6.59 -17.03
N HIS A 102 -14.37 6.28 -15.75
CA HIS A 102 -13.29 6.22 -14.76
C HIS A 102 -12.70 4.82 -14.72
N VAL A 103 -11.38 4.75 -14.65
CA VAL A 103 -10.62 3.50 -14.64
C VAL A 103 -9.54 3.51 -13.57
N SER A 104 -9.27 2.35 -12.99
CA SER A 104 -8.08 2.13 -12.17
C SER A 104 -7.19 1.06 -12.80
N GLY A 105 -5.89 1.15 -12.57
CA GLY A 105 -4.93 0.19 -13.08
C GLY A 105 -3.51 0.61 -12.73
N PHE A 106 -2.52 -0.13 -13.26
CA PHE A 106 -1.12 0.24 -13.16
C PHE A 106 -0.79 1.28 -14.22
N PHE A 107 -0.54 2.52 -13.80
CA PHE A 107 -0.25 3.66 -14.67
C PHE A 107 1.16 4.18 -14.44
N ASN A 108 1.80 4.64 -15.50
CA ASN A 108 2.97 5.49 -15.39
C ASN A 108 2.61 6.76 -14.60
N PHE A 109 3.57 7.30 -13.88
CA PHE A 109 3.43 8.58 -13.19
C PHE A 109 3.60 9.71 -14.18
N GLU A 110 2.55 9.94 -14.96
CA GLU A 110 2.42 10.96 -16.02
C GLU A 110 1.04 11.63 -15.89
N GLU A 111 0.90 12.85 -16.45
CA GLU A 111 -0.39 13.54 -16.47
C GLU A 111 -1.40 12.84 -17.39
N TYR A 112 -0.91 12.26 -18.50
CA TYR A 112 -1.70 11.49 -19.47
C TYR A 112 -0.95 10.21 -19.83
N VAL A 113 -1.66 9.10 -19.91
CA VAL A 113 -1.08 7.82 -20.29
C VAL A 113 -1.82 7.20 -21.47
N VAL A 114 -1.07 6.67 -22.44
CA VAL A 114 -1.61 5.80 -23.47
C VAL A 114 -1.48 4.37 -22.98
N LEU A 115 -2.58 3.65 -22.93
CA LEU A 115 -2.66 2.24 -22.54
C LEU A 115 -2.97 1.43 -23.80
N PRO A 116 -1.97 0.89 -24.52
CA PRO A 116 -2.21 0.11 -25.73
C PRO A 116 -2.94 -1.20 -25.40
N ALA A 117 -3.70 -1.75 -26.33
CA ALA A 117 -4.45 -3.00 -26.15
C ALA A 117 -3.59 -4.15 -25.61
N SER A 118 -2.32 -4.21 -26.01
CA SER A 118 -1.37 -5.22 -25.53
C SER A 118 -1.01 -5.07 -24.04
N ALA A 119 -1.11 -3.88 -23.48
CA ALA A 119 -0.81 -3.64 -22.06
C ALA A 119 -2.02 -3.93 -21.14
N ILE A 120 -3.24 -3.76 -21.62
CA ILE A 120 -4.48 -3.87 -20.82
C ILE A 120 -4.55 -5.14 -19.97
N PRO A 121 -4.25 -6.35 -20.47
CA PRO A 121 -4.29 -7.59 -19.68
C PRO A 121 -3.27 -7.62 -18.53
N HIS A 122 -2.23 -6.78 -18.57
CA HIS A 122 -1.10 -6.83 -17.64
C HIS A 122 -1.12 -5.72 -16.59
N ILE A 123 -1.97 -4.72 -16.75
CA ILE A 123 -2.02 -3.54 -15.87
C ILE A 123 -3.19 -3.56 -14.90
N MET A 124 -3.91 -4.68 -14.77
CA MET A 124 -5.07 -4.83 -13.90
C MET A 124 -6.12 -3.72 -14.11
N LEU A 125 -6.33 -3.34 -15.37
CA LEU A 125 -7.26 -2.26 -15.72
C LEU A 125 -8.69 -2.65 -15.36
N GLN A 126 -9.35 -1.80 -14.59
CA GLN A 126 -10.74 -1.97 -14.18
C GLN A 126 -11.53 -0.70 -14.43
N LYS A 127 -12.75 -0.84 -14.94
CA LYS A 127 -13.72 0.25 -14.99
C LYS A 127 -14.32 0.44 -13.60
N LEU A 128 -14.32 1.67 -13.14
CA LEU A 128 -14.87 2.03 -11.84
C LEU A 128 -16.33 2.49 -11.98
N GLU A 129 -17.15 2.04 -11.04
CA GLU A 129 -18.51 2.53 -10.87
C GLU A 129 -18.53 3.67 -9.85
N ASP A 130 -19.29 4.71 -10.12
CA ASP A 130 -19.50 5.80 -9.18
C ASP A 130 -20.35 5.32 -8.00
N GLN A 131 -19.74 5.25 -6.84
CA GLN A 131 -20.39 4.86 -5.57
C GLN A 131 -20.67 6.08 -4.67
N GLY A 132 -20.57 7.30 -5.20
CA GLY A 132 -20.74 8.53 -4.44
C GLY A 132 -19.59 8.82 -3.46
N VAL A 133 -18.40 8.26 -3.71
CA VAL A 133 -17.20 8.48 -2.92
C VAL A 133 -16.10 9.11 -3.79
N PRO A 134 -15.14 9.84 -3.19
CA PRO A 134 -14.02 10.41 -3.95
C PRO A 134 -13.24 9.31 -4.71
N TRP A 135 -12.88 9.56 -5.95
CA TRP A 135 -12.14 8.59 -6.78
C TRP A 135 -10.79 8.18 -6.19
N SER A 136 -10.15 9.05 -5.40
CA SER A 136 -8.90 8.71 -4.69
C SER A 136 -9.04 7.51 -3.74
N VAL A 137 -10.24 7.25 -3.22
CA VAL A 137 -10.54 6.14 -2.29
C VAL A 137 -10.28 4.77 -2.91
N TYR A 138 -10.37 4.66 -4.24
CA TYR A 138 -10.04 3.44 -4.98
C TYR A 138 -8.53 3.10 -4.96
N LEU A 139 -7.68 4.00 -4.47
CA LEU A 139 -6.26 3.74 -4.19
C LEU A 139 -5.99 3.36 -2.72
N GLY A 140 -7.03 3.36 -1.88
CA GLY A 140 -6.91 3.16 -0.43
C GLY A 140 -7.96 2.22 0.14
N ALA A 141 -9.06 2.79 0.64
CA ALA A 141 -10.13 2.04 1.31
C ALA A 141 -10.88 1.06 0.39
N LEU A 142 -10.92 1.32 -0.91
CA LEU A 142 -11.53 0.45 -1.93
C LEU A 142 -10.48 -0.15 -2.89
N GLY A 143 -9.19 -0.05 -2.56
CA GLY A 143 -8.09 -0.50 -3.40
C GLY A 143 -7.12 -1.46 -2.71
N MET A 144 -5.91 -1.55 -3.28
CA MET A 144 -4.90 -2.53 -2.88
C MET A 144 -4.59 -2.55 -1.37
N PRO A 145 -4.49 -1.43 -0.63
CA PRO A 145 -4.26 -1.49 0.82
C PRO A 145 -5.38 -2.17 1.61
N ALA A 146 -6.65 -1.88 1.27
CA ALA A 146 -7.78 -2.56 1.90
C ALA A 146 -7.87 -4.03 1.48
N MET A 147 -7.56 -4.36 0.22
CA MET A 147 -7.43 -5.76 -0.24
C MET A 147 -6.34 -6.48 0.56
N THR A 148 -5.19 -5.85 0.80
CA THR A 148 -4.10 -6.42 1.61
C THR A 148 -4.59 -6.75 3.03
N ALA A 149 -5.30 -5.82 3.66
CA ALA A 149 -5.87 -6.03 4.98
C ALA A 149 -6.90 -7.17 4.96
N TYR A 150 -7.86 -7.10 4.06
CA TYR A 150 -9.00 -8.03 4.01
C TYR A 150 -8.58 -9.45 3.62
N PHE A 151 -7.85 -9.60 2.51
CA PHE A 151 -7.44 -10.93 2.03
C PHE A 151 -6.54 -11.63 3.02
N GLY A 152 -5.47 -10.94 3.47
CA GLY A 152 -4.57 -11.54 4.44
C GLY A 152 -5.23 -11.84 5.78
N TYR A 153 -6.18 -11.00 6.22
CA TYR A 153 -6.94 -11.24 7.44
C TYR A 153 -7.85 -12.47 7.30
N LYS A 154 -8.63 -12.55 6.24
CA LYS A 154 -9.57 -13.66 6.01
C LYS A 154 -8.85 -15.00 5.77
N GLU A 155 -7.72 -14.99 5.04
CA GLU A 155 -6.98 -16.20 4.69
C GLU A 155 -6.17 -16.74 5.88
N TYR A 156 -5.44 -15.87 6.57
CA TYR A 156 -4.40 -16.32 7.50
C TYR A 156 -4.76 -16.14 8.97
N VAL A 157 -5.64 -15.22 9.34
CA VAL A 157 -5.98 -14.98 10.74
C VAL A 157 -7.03 -15.98 11.22
N LYS A 158 -6.63 -16.89 12.10
CA LYS A 158 -7.57 -17.81 12.77
C LYS A 158 -8.24 -17.08 13.93
N VAL A 159 -9.35 -16.41 13.62
CA VAL A 159 -10.10 -15.59 14.57
C VAL A 159 -10.67 -16.42 15.71
N LYS A 160 -10.44 -15.96 16.95
CA LYS A 160 -11.16 -16.41 18.15
C LYS A 160 -11.41 -15.18 19.03
N PRO A 161 -12.66 -14.83 19.34
CA PRO A 161 -12.96 -13.69 20.21
C PRO A 161 -12.12 -13.70 21.50
N GLY A 162 -11.66 -12.53 21.93
CA GLY A 162 -10.80 -12.36 23.09
C GLY A 162 -9.31 -12.59 22.87
N LYS A 163 -8.89 -13.09 21.69
CA LYS A 163 -7.47 -13.17 21.32
C LYS A 163 -6.89 -11.78 21.08
N THR A 164 -5.60 -11.62 21.37
CA THR A 164 -4.89 -10.35 21.20
C THR A 164 -4.11 -10.34 19.91
N ILE A 165 -4.37 -9.33 19.06
CA ILE A 165 -3.57 -9.03 17.85
C ILE A 165 -2.75 -7.78 18.07
N TRP A 166 -1.44 -7.83 17.73
CA TRP A 166 -0.62 -6.63 17.61
C TRP A 166 -0.42 -6.28 16.13
N ILE A 167 -0.81 -5.06 15.76
CA ILE A 167 -0.75 -4.52 14.40
C ILE A 167 0.29 -3.40 14.37
N THR A 168 1.37 -3.58 13.61
CA THR A 168 2.34 -2.52 13.35
C THR A 168 1.83 -1.54 12.30
N THR A 169 2.31 -0.30 12.30
CA THR A 169 1.85 0.79 11.41
C THR A 169 0.33 0.95 11.38
N GLY A 170 -0.32 0.82 12.55
CA GLY A 170 -1.79 0.76 12.68
C GLY A 170 -2.54 1.98 12.13
N ALA A 171 -1.90 3.14 12.01
CA ALA A 171 -2.48 4.35 11.41
C ALA A 171 -2.25 4.45 9.90
N GLY A 172 -1.56 3.47 9.28
CA GLY A 172 -1.34 3.41 7.84
C GLY A 172 -2.54 2.84 7.08
N ALA A 173 -2.43 2.82 5.75
CA ALA A 173 -3.54 2.42 4.88
C ALA A 173 -4.04 0.98 5.13
N VAL A 174 -3.14 0.02 5.36
CA VAL A 174 -3.48 -1.37 5.68
C VAL A 174 -3.89 -1.51 7.15
N GLY A 175 -3.07 -0.97 8.07
CA GLY A 175 -3.28 -1.13 9.51
C GLY A 175 -4.59 -0.53 10.01
N SER A 176 -5.04 0.60 9.43
CA SER A 176 -6.31 1.24 9.80
C SER A 176 -7.53 0.38 9.46
N VAL A 177 -7.51 -0.35 8.36
CA VAL A 177 -8.55 -1.31 7.99
C VAL A 177 -8.50 -2.53 8.91
N LEU A 178 -7.31 -3.06 9.16
CA LEU A 178 -7.12 -4.23 10.02
C LEU A 178 -7.61 -4.03 11.45
N ILE A 179 -7.33 -2.87 12.05
CA ILE A 179 -7.83 -2.55 13.40
C ILE A 179 -9.35 -2.74 13.43
N GLN A 180 -10.06 -2.20 12.46
CA GLN A 180 -11.52 -2.22 12.42
C GLN A 180 -12.06 -3.62 12.13
N LEU A 181 -11.48 -4.38 11.20
CA LEU A 181 -11.83 -5.78 10.95
C LEU A 181 -11.63 -6.63 12.21
N ALA A 182 -10.49 -6.50 12.88
CA ALA A 182 -10.18 -7.23 14.10
C ALA A 182 -11.16 -6.88 15.24
N LYS A 183 -11.61 -5.63 15.34
CA LYS A 183 -12.62 -5.21 16.31
C LYS A 183 -14.01 -5.75 16.00
N ILE A 184 -14.41 -5.81 14.73
CA ILE A 184 -15.68 -6.45 14.32
C ILE A 184 -15.72 -7.91 14.78
N ASP A 185 -14.59 -8.62 14.68
CA ASP A 185 -14.49 -10.02 15.08
C ASP A 185 -14.18 -10.24 16.59
N GLY A 186 -14.20 -9.17 17.39
CA GLY A 186 -14.08 -9.25 18.85
C GLY A 186 -12.66 -9.53 19.37
N LEU A 187 -11.62 -9.25 18.57
CA LEU A 187 -10.23 -9.31 19.02
C LEU A 187 -9.88 -8.12 19.93
N ARG A 188 -8.96 -8.35 20.86
CA ARG A 188 -8.25 -7.28 21.54
C ARG A 188 -7.13 -6.78 20.63
N VAL A 189 -7.16 -5.48 20.30
CA VAL A 189 -6.22 -4.88 19.35
C VAL A 189 -5.19 -4.03 20.09
N ILE A 190 -3.92 -4.40 19.96
CA ILE A 190 -2.76 -3.54 20.23
C ILE A 190 -2.29 -2.99 18.90
N ALA A 191 -2.05 -1.68 18.80
CA ALA A 191 -1.59 -1.05 17.58
C ALA A 191 -0.43 -0.08 17.84
N SER A 192 0.52 0.01 16.90
CA SER A 192 1.67 0.91 17.03
C SER A 192 1.85 1.82 15.82
N ALA A 193 2.26 3.07 16.08
CA ALA A 193 2.59 4.06 15.06
C ALA A 193 3.69 5.00 15.56
N GLY A 194 4.18 5.93 14.71
CA GLY A 194 5.35 6.76 15.00
C GLY A 194 5.06 8.19 15.43
N SER A 195 3.82 8.53 15.86
CA SER A 195 3.48 9.82 16.45
C SER A 195 2.23 9.72 17.32
N ASP A 196 2.07 10.66 18.26
CA ASP A 196 0.93 10.68 19.18
C ASP A 196 -0.38 11.00 18.47
N GLU A 197 -0.36 11.78 17.40
CA GLU A 197 -1.52 12.00 16.53
C GLU A 197 -2.00 10.69 15.87
N LYS A 198 -1.08 9.87 15.40
CA LYS A 198 -1.39 8.53 14.86
C LYS A 198 -1.91 7.59 15.94
N VAL A 199 -1.39 7.70 17.17
CA VAL A 199 -1.91 6.94 18.31
C VAL A 199 -3.36 7.31 18.61
N ALA A 200 -3.69 8.61 18.60
CA ALA A 200 -5.08 9.06 18.78
C ALA A 200 -6.01 8.50 17.69
N PHE A 201 -5.56 8.50 16.44
CA PHE A 201 -6.33 7.92 15.34
C PHE A 201 -6.55 6.42 15.48
N MET A 202 -5.52 5.65 15.86
CA MET A 202 -5.69 4.21 16.10
C MET A 202 -6.73 3.92 17.20
N LYS A 203 -6.78 4.73 18.27
CA LYS A 203 -7.83 4.64 19.30
C LYS A 203 -9.21 4.98 18.76
N GLU A 204 -9.31 5.98 17.91
CA GLU A 204 -10.57 6.35 17.22
C GLU A 204 -11.09 5.22 16.31
N LEU A 205 -10.18 4.41 15.74
CA LEU A 205 -10.50 3.21 14.97
C LEU A 205 -10.91 2.01 15.83
N GLY A 206 -10.80 2.11 17.14
CA GLY A 206 -11.19 1.07 18.08
C GLY A 206 -10.05 0.22 18.64
N ALA A 207 -8.77 0.58 18.42
CA ALA A 207 -7.66 -0.12 19.08
C ALA A 207 -7.80 -0.01 20.61
N ASP A 208 -7.79 -1.16 21.31
CA ASP A 208 -7.91 -1.21 22.77
C ASP A 208 -6.69 -0.58 23.44
N VAL A 209 -5.53 -0.82 22.85
CA VAL A 209 -4.25 -0.22 23.27
C VAL A 209 -3.50 0.29 22.05
N ALA A 210 -3.04 1.52 22.12
CA ALA A 210 -2.25 2.12 21.03
C ALA A 210 -1.06 2.87 21.63
N PHE A 211 0.12 2.75 20.99
CA PHE A 211 1.34 3.38 21.46
C PHE A 211 2.22 3.94 20.35
N ASN A 212 3.06 4.92 20.74
CA ASN A 212 4.07 5.52 19.87
C ASN A 212 5.40 4.77 20.06
N TYR A 213 5.80 3.99 19.04
CA TYR A 213 7.01 3.19 19.10
C TYR A 213 8.31 4.01 19.18
N LYS A 214 8.27 5.31 18.85
CA LYS A 214 9.45 6.18 18.94
C LYS A 214 9.74 6.65 20.37
N THR A 215 8.73 6.63 21.25
CA THR A 215 8.82 7.10 22.63
C THR A 215 8.57 6.00 23.67
N THR A 216 8.21 4.79 23.22
CA THR A 216 7.87 3.65 24.08
C THR A 216 8.86 2.51 23.83
N ASN A 217 9.42 1.96 24.89
CA ASN A 217 10.15 0.69 24.82
C ASN A 217 9.17 -0.43 24.52
N ILE A 218 9.23 -1.00 23.32
CA ILE A 218 8.25 -1.99 22.85
C ILE A 218 8.31 -3.28 23.67
N ASP A 219 9.50 -3.73 24.04
CA ASP A 219 9.69 -4.98 24.81
C ASP A 219 9.05 -4.87 26.19
N GLU A 220 9.35 -3.81 26.94
CA GLU A 220 8.74 -3.53 28.24
C GLU A 220 7.22 -3.33 28.13
N PHE A 221 6.78 -2.67 27.08
CA PHE A 221 5.37 -2.43 26.82
C PHE A 221 4.60 -3.75 26.61
N LEU A 222 5.12 -4.64 25.76
CA LEU A 222 4.51 -5.94 25.50
C LEU A 222 4.66 -6.91 26.69
N HIS A 223 5.65 -6.73 27.54
CA HIS A 223 5.73 -7.45 28.79
C HIS A 223 4.54 -7.14 29.72
N LYS A 224 4.06 -5.90 29.68
CA LYS A 224 2.90 -5.45 30.46
C LYS A 224 1.57 -5.74 29.79
N GLU A 225 1.45 -5.44 28.49
CA GLU A 225 0.17 -5.46 27.73
C GLU A 225 -0.07 -6.78 26.99
N GLY A 226 0.98 -7.60 26.83
CA GLY A 226 0.88 -8.92 26.21
C GLY A 226 0.36 -10.01 27.17
N PRO A 227 0.52 -11.27 26.81
CA PRO A 227 1.09 -11.77 25.56
C PRO A 227 0.16 -11.57 24.36
N ILE A 228 0.73 -11.63 23.16
CA ILE A 228 -0.03 -11.54 21.90
C ILE A 228 -0.30 -12.94 21.33
N ASP A 229 -1.40 -13.11 20.63
CA ASP A 229 -1.74 -14.35 19.93
C ASP A 229 -1.47 -14.25 18.43
N ILE A 230 -1.58 -13.04 17.88
CA ILE A 230 -1.40 -12.74 16.46
C ILE A 230 -0.50 -11.52 16.36
N TYR A 231 0.49 -11.60 15.48
CA TYR A 231 1.33 -10.47 15.11
C TYR A 231 1.16 -10.17 13.62
N TRP A 232 0.72 -8.97 13.30
CA TRP A 232 0.64 -8.50 11.94
C TRP A 232 1.78 -7.54 11.63
N ASP A 233 2.69 -7.98 10.77
CA ASP A 233 3.94 -7.30 10.50
C ASP A 233 3.93 -6.50 9.21
N HIS A 234 4.20 -5.18 9.33
CA HIS A 234 4.52 -4.31 8.22
C HIS A 234 5.96 -3.76 8.31
N VAL A 235 6.67 -4.05 9.40
CA VAL A 235 7.93 -3.39 9.77
C VAL A 235 9.12 -4.30 9.61
N GLY A 236 9.03 -5.55 10.09
CA GLY A 236 10.14 -6.50 10.11
C GLY A 236 11.20 -6.22 11.16
N ARG A 237 12.35 -6.88 11.05
CA ARG A 237 13.56 -6.66 11.86
C ARG A 237 13.29 -6.67 13.37
N GLU A 238 13.60 -5.58 14.09
CA GLU A 238 13.45 -5.49 15.54
C GLU A 238 12.00 -5.73 16.03
N SER A 239 11.00 -5.17 15.34
CA SER A 239 9.61 -5.37 15.72
C SER A 239 9.20 -6.84 15.62
N LEU A 240 9.63 -7.55 14.58
CA LEU A 240 9.40 -8.98 14.43
C LEU A 240 10.13 -9.78 15.51
N ASP A 241 11.37 -9.44 15.83
CA ASP A 241 12.14 -10.14 16.87
C ASP A 241 11.50 -9.98 18.26
N ILE A 242 11.03 -8.77 18.59
CA ILE A 242 10.29 -8.52 19.83
C ILE A 242 8.95 -9.27 19.83
N ALA A 243 8.21 -9.29 18.73
CA ALA A 243 6.97 -10.06 18.63
C ALA A 243 7.20 -11.55 18.92
N LEU A 244 8.27 -12.13 18.37
CA LEU A 244 8.68 -13.52 18.64
C LEU A 244 8.95 -13.78 20.12
N ALA A 245 9.39 -12.76 20.89
CA ALA A 245 9.60 -12.88 22.34
C ALA A 245 8.28 -12.92 23.13
N HIS A 246 7.24 -12.24 22.66
CA HIS A 246 5.99 -12.01 23.40
C HIS A 246 4.77 -12.77 22.87
N ILE A 247 4.92 -13.55 21.79
CA ILE A 247 3.81 -14.29 21.19
C ILE A 247 3.51 -15.59 21.97
N ASN A 248 2.24 -15.90 22.12
CA ASN A 248 1.77 -17.13 22.76
C ASN A 248 2.17 -18.40 21.98
N LYS A 249 2.16 -19.55 22.66
CA LYS A 249 2.24 -20.85 22.00
C LYS A 249 1.06 -21.01 21.02
N TYR A 250 1.33 -21.55 19.82
CA TYR A 250 0.40 -21.65 18.69
C TYR A 250 -0.05 -20.30 18.13
N GLY A 251 0.72 -19.24 18.42
CA GLY A 251 0.47 -17.92 17.86
C GLY A 251 0.74 -17.85 16.35
N GLN A 252 0.27 -16.78 15.75
CA GLN A 252 0.34 -16.55 14.31
C GLN A 252 1.13 -15.28 14.00
N ILE A 253 2.00 -15.35 13.03
CA ILE A 253 2.74 -14.20 12.46
C ILE A 253 2.33 -14.06 11.00
N ILE A 254 1.79 -12.91 10.64
CA ILE A 254 1.42 -12.56 9.26
C ILE A 254 2.36 -11.46 8.78
N ILE A 255 3.20 -11.76 7.81
CA ILE A 255 4.18 -10.83 7.24
C ILE A 255 3.58 -10.25 5.96
N ALA A 256 3.10 -9.00 6.04
CA ALA A 256 2.54 -8.25 4.93
C ALA A 256 3.49 -7.17 4.39
N GLY A 257 4.62 -6.94 5.05
CA GLY A 257 5.65 -5.99 4.65
C GLY A 257 6.82 -5.94 5.62
N ALA A 258 7.90 -5.27 5.21
CA ALA A 258 9.11 -5.12 6.01
C ALA A 258 9.78 -3.75 5.76
N ILE A 259 9.02 -2.65 5.97
CA ILE A 259 9.44 -1.29 5.59
C ILE A 259 10.80 -0.89 6.18
N SER A 260 11.15 -1.38 7.38
CA SER A 260 12.47 -1.14 7.97
C SER A 260 13.60 -1.80 7.18
N GLY A 261 13.31 -2.87 6.44
CA GLY A 261 14.24 -3.55 5.55
C GLY A 261 14.44 -2.83 4.21
N TYR A 262 13.43 -2.12 3.71
CA TYR A 262 13.47 -1.49 2.38
C TYR A 262 14.58 -0.44 2.25
N ASN A 263 14.86 0.31 3.32
CA ASN A 263 15.86 1.36 3.33
C ASN A 263 17.20 0.91 3.92
N HIS A 264 17.22 -0.12 4.77
CA HIS A 264 18.41 -0.54 5.53
C HIS A 264 18.92 -1.94 5.18
N GLY A 265 18.22 -2.65 4.28
CA GLY A 265 18.47 -4.06 3.94
C GLY A 265 17.80 -5.03 4.92
N TYR A 266 17.62 -6.26 4.46
CA TYR A 266 16.84 -7.28 5.19
C TYR A 266 17.63 -8.04 6.25
N THR A 267 18.97 -7.94 6.24
CA THR A 267 19.80 -8.62 7.23
C THR A 267 19.55 -8.04 8.62
N TYR A 268 19.20 -8.92 9.58
CA TYR A 268 18.98 -8.58 10.97
C TYR A 268 19.41 -9.74 11.88
N PRO A 269 20.12 -9.50 13.00
CA PRO A 269 20.56 -10.56 13.91
C PRO A 269 19.41 -10.94 14.88
N PHE A 270 18.46 -11.74 14.41
CA PHE A 270 17.33 -12.21 15.23
C PHE A 270 17.82 -12.98 16.47
N LYS A 271 17.34 -12.61 17.65
CA LYS A 271 17.61 -13.27 18.93
C LYS A 271 16.56 -14.31 19.28
N ASN A 272 15.33 -14.10 18.80
CA ASN A 272 14.14 -14.86 19.21
C ASN A 272 13.62 -15.80 18.12
N ILE A 273 14.34 -15.99 17.02
CA ILE A 273 13.87 -16.77 15.85
C ILE A 273 13.48 -18.23 16.22
N PHE A 274 14.19 -18.86 17.16
CA PHE A 274 13.88 -20.22 17.64
C PHE A 274 12.59 -20.33 18.44
N ASN A 275 11.93 -19.21 18.78
CA ASN A 275 10.61 -19.26 19.38
C ASN A 275 9.54 -19.73 18.38
N ILE A 276 9.82 -19.68 17.07
CA ILE A 276 8.96 -20.29 16.04
C ILE A 276 8.79 -21.77 16.32
N ASP A 277 9.88 -22.50 16.55
CA ASP A 277 9.86 -23.92 16.91
C ASP A 277 9.32 -24.13 18.35
N LYS A 278 9.93 -23.49 19.35
CA LYS A 278 9.60 -23.69 20.77
C LYS A 278 8.14 -23.43 21.11
N ARG A 279 7.50 -22.50 20.39
CA ARG A 279 6.10 -22.11 20.62
C ARG A 279 5.15 -22.63 19.56
N THR A 280 5.64 -23.44 18.61
CA THR A 280 4.85 -24.01 17.50
C THR A 280 4.05 -22.93 16.77
N LEU A 281 4.76 -21.88 16.31
CA LEU A 281 4.13 -20.74 15.65
C LEU A 281 3.80 -21.07 14.20
N THR A 282 2.75 -20.44 13.70
CA THR A 282 2.46 -20.38 12.25
C THR A 282 2.98 -19.05 11.71
N VAL A 283 3.79 -19.08 10.67
CA VAL A 283 4.32 -17.89 10.00
C VAL A 283 3.87 -17.90 8.55
N ASN A 284 3.12 -16.88 8.15
CA ASN A 284 2.63 -16.70 6.79
C ASN A 284 3.15 -15.37 6.23
N GLY A 285 3.73 -15.42 5.03
CA GLY A 285 3.95 -14.26 4.18
C GLY A 285 3.05 -14.34 2.96
N PHE A 286 2.61 -13.20 2.43
CA PHE A 286 1.76 -13.18 1.23
C PHE A 286 1.95 -11.91 0.42
N GLY A 287 1.64 -11.99 -0.86
CA GLY A 287 1.49 -10.83 -1.76
C GLY A 287 0.02 -10.67 -2.13
N VAL A 288 -0.55 -9.49 -1.95
CA VAL A 288 -1.98 -9.23 -2.19
C VAL A 288 -2.41 -9.45 -3.66
N LEU A 289 -1.46 -9.39 -4.58
CA LEU A 289 -1.70 -9.61 -6.02
C LEU A 289 -1.64 -11.09 -6.42
N ASP A 290 -1.52 -12.00 -5.45
CA ASP A 290 -1.63 -13.42 -5.71
C ASP A 290 -3.04 -13.75 -6.25
N PRO A 291 -3.15 -14.35 -7.45
CA PRO A 291 -4.45 -14.69 -8.04
C PRO A 291 -5.32 -15.60 -7.17
N GLU A 292 -4.73 -16.51 -6.40
CA GLU A 292 -5.49 -17.40 -5.50
C GLU A 292 -6.23 -16.61 -4.41
N LEU A 293 -5.62 -15.55 -3.87
CA LEU A 293 -6.28 -14.70 -2.87
C LEU A 293 -7.44 -13.91 -3.49
N ALA A 294 -7.27 -13.43 -4.72
CA ALA A 294 -8.34 -12.74 -5.43
C ALA A 294 -9.50 -13.69 -5.78
N GLU A 295 -9.21 -14.94 -6.14
CA GLU A 295 -10.23 -15.97 -6.37
C GLU A 295 -11.01 -16.31 -5.09
N HIS A 296 -10.32 -16.48 -3.96
CA HIS A 296 -10.95 -16.82 -2.68
C HIS A 296 -11.76 -15.66 -2.09
N TRP A 297 -11.24 -14.45 -2.14
CA TRP A 297 -11.75 -13.33 -1.33
C TRP A 297 -12.24 -12.11 -2.12
N GLY A 298 -12.00 -12.07 -3.45
CA GLY A 298 -12.32 -10.90 -4.26
C GLY A 298 -13.81 -10.55 -4.25
N GLU A 299 -14.69 -11.52 -4.43
CA GLU A 299 -16.14 -11.30 -4.42
C GLU A 299 -16.64 -10.78 -3.06
N SER A 300 -16.18 -11.41 -1.97
CA SER A 300 -16.57 -10.98 -0.62
C SER A 300 -16.01 -9.61 -0.27
N PHE A 301 -14.78 -9.29 -0.72
CA PHE A 301 -14.20 -7.96 -0.57
C PHE A 301 -15.06 -6.89 -1.25
N MET A 302 -15.41 -7.10 -2.52
CA MET A 302 -16.22 -6.16 -3.29
C MET A 302 -17.63 -5.95 -2.71
N ARG A 303 -18.15 -6.91 -1.98
CA ARG A 303 -19.43 -6.82 -1.28
C ARG A 303 -19.31 -6.12 0.08
N GLU A 304 -18.31 -6.49 0.89
CA GLU A 304 -18.24 -6.12 2.31
C GLU A 304 -17.55 -4.77 2.54
N ILE A 305 -16.38 -4.54 1.93
CA ILE A 305 -15.58 -3.35 2.22
C ILE A 305 -16.23 -2.06 1.71
N PRO A 306 -16.75 -1.98 0.47
CA PRO A 306 -17.49 -0.79 0.03
C PRO A 306 -18.71 -0.50 0.90
N ALA A 307 -19.46 -1.52 1.31
CA ALA A 307 -20.62 -1.35 2.18
C ALA A 307 -20.24 -0.80 3.57
N LEU A 308 -19.17 -1.31 4.18
CA LEU A 308 -18.65 -0.79 5.44
C LEU A 308 -18.13 0.65 5.32
N PHE A 309 -17.48 0.97 4.21
CA PHE A 309 -16.95 2.31 3.97
C PHE A 309 -18.06 3.32 3.72
N THR A 310 -19.01 3.06 2.81
CA THR A 310 -20.10 3.97 2.47
C THR A 310 -21.09 4.17 3.61
N SER A 311 -21.27 3.17 4.49
CA SER A 311 -22.07 3.32 5.71
C SER A 311 -21.37 4.09 6.84
N GLY A 312 -20.09 4.44 6.67
CA GLY A 312 -19.28 5.09 7.70
C GLY A 312 -18.81 4.19 8.84
N GLN A 313 -19.06 2.88 8.74
CA GLN A 313 -18.57 1.90 9.73
C GLN A 313 -17.06 1.68 9.59
N LEU A 314 -16.51 1.77 8.37
CA LEU A 314 -15.08 1.74 8.13
C LEU A 314 -14.57 3.16 7.89
N LYS A 315 -13.76 3.64 8.83
CA LYS A 315 -13.09 4.95 8.74
C LYS A 315 -11.76 4.79 8.03
N PHE A 316 -11.42 5.76 7.19
CA PHE A 316 -10.17 5.77 6.45
C PHE A 316 -9.67 7.20 6.28
N ARG A 317 -8.34 7.39 6.25
CA ARG A 317 -7.74 8.70 6.04
C ARG A 317 -6.77 8.68 4.86
N GLU A 318 -6.79 9.77 4.10
CA GLU A 318 -5.88 10.04 3.00
C GLU A 318 -5.07 11.31 3.29
N GLU A 319 -3.78 11.26 2.99
CA GLU A 319 -2.91 12.43 2.88
C GLU A 319 -2.67 12.68 1.40
N LYS A 320 -3.21 13.78 0.86
CA LYS A 320 -3.08 14.15 -0.54
C LYS A 320 -1.93 15.13 -0.72
N MET A 321 -1.05 14.84 -1.67
CA MET A 321 0.04 15.72 -2.05
C MET A 321 0.01 15.98 -3.57
N PRO A 322 0.39 17.17 -4.04
CA PRO A 322 0.42 17.47 -5.46
C PRO A 322 1.47 16.64 -6.19
N PHE A 323 1.23 16.35 -7.47
CA PHE A 323 2.03 15.44 -8.29
C PHE A 323 3.51 15.84 -8.37
N GLU A 324 3.82 17.13 -8.51
CA GLU A 324 5.19 17.65 -8.51
C GLU A 324 5.96 17.39 -7.21
N LYS A 325 5.25 17.06 -6.10
CA LYS A 325 5.82 16.69 -4.80
C LYS A 325 5.99 15.18 -4.61
N THR A 326 5.88 14.38 -5.66
CA THR A 326 5.97 12.91 -5.58
C THR A 326 7.24 12.43 -4.88
N GLY A 327 8.41 13.00 -5.21
CA GLY A 327 9.66 12.61 -4.56
C GLY A 327 9.64 12.84 -3.05
N GLU A 328 9.09 13.98 -2.60
CA GLU A 328 8.89 14.30 -1.18
C GLU A 328 7.89 13.35 -0.52
N ALA A 329 6.77 13.08 -1.20
CA ALA A 329 5.72 12.18 -0.71
C ALA A 329 6.25 10.76 -0.48
N ILE A 330 7.04 10.24 -1.43
CA ILE A 330 7.64 8.91 -1.31
C ILE A 330 8.65 8.87 -0.15
N ALA A 331 9.52 9.87 -0.03
CA ALA A 331 10.47 9.96 1.08
C ALA A 331 9.77 10.01 2.44
N ARG A 332 8.66 10.76 2.57
CA ARG A 332 7.83 10.85 3.78
C ARG A 332 7.23 9.49 4.18
N VAL A 333 6.71 8.73 3.21
CA VAL A 333 6.18 7.37 3.46
C VAL A 333 7.28 6.45 3.99
N GLN A 334 8.47 6.50 3.40
CA GLN A 334 9.61 5.68 3.85
C GLN A 334 10.08 6.03 5.27
N LYS A 335 9.93 7.28 5.69
CA LYS A 335 10.26 7.76 7.05
C LYS A 335 9.09 7.58 8.04
N GLY A 336 7.94 7.11 7.57
CA GLY A 336 6.73 7.00 8.38
C GLY A 336 6.15 8.36 8.82
N GLU A 337 6.33 9.39 8.01
CA GLU A 337 5.86 10.77 8.28
C GLU A 337 4.48 11.06 7.67
N ASN A 338 4.01 10.23 6.72
CA ASN A 338 2.68 10.34 6.14
C ASN A 338 1.58 10.03 7.15
N TYR A 339 0.37 10.55 6.93
CA TYR A 339 -0.81 10.31 7.76
C TYR A 339 -1.90 9.59 6.97
N GLY A 340 -2.17 8.32 7.31
CA GLY A 340 -3.08 7.47 6.53
C GLY A 340 -2.49 7.03 5.18
N LYS A 341 -3.34 6.94 4.15
CA LYS A 341 -2.93 6.61 2.78
C LYS A 341 -2.34 7.83 2.09
N SER A 342 -1.12 7.72 1.60
CA SER A 342 -0.52 8.75 0.77
C SER A 342 -1.02 8.63 -0.67
N VAL A 343 -1.58 9.71 -1.21
CA VAL A 343 -2.14 9.82 -2.56
C VAL A 343 -1.55 11.05 -3.24
N LEU A 344 -1.14 10.89 -4.49
CA LEU A 344 -0.66 11.97 -5.34
C LEU A 344 -1.81 12.49 -6.20
N VAL A 345 -2.05 13.79 -6.16
CA VAL A 345 -3.06 14.46 -6.97
C VAL A 345 -2.40 14.96 -8.24
N VAL A 346 -2.73 14.34 -9.37
CA VAL A 346 -2.20 14.70 -10.69
C VAL A 346 -3.07 15.78 -11.33
N ALA A 347 -4.38 15.58 -11.24
CA ALA A 347 -5.36 16.54 -11.72
C ALA A 347 -6.63 16.47 -10.88
N GLU A 348 -7.37 17.57 -10.86
CA GLU A 348 -8.76 17.59 -10.42
C GLU A 348 -9.66 17.10 -11.58
N GLU A 349 -10.87 16.61 -11.22
CA GLU A 349 -11.88 16.16 -12.19
C GLU A 349 -12.30 17.26 -13.16
#